data_0e1d57a7f3575186df4ec13de7785dd4
#
_entry.id   0e1d57a7f3575186df4ec13de7785dd4
#
_cell.length_a   1.000
_cell.length_b   1.000
_cell.length_c   1.000
_cell.angle_alpha   90.00
_cell.angle_beta   90.00
_cell.angle_gamma   90.00
#
_symmetry.space_group_name_H-M   'P 1'
#
loop_
_entity.id
_entity.type
_entity.pdbx_description
1 polymer ?
#
loop_
_entity_poly.entity_id
_entity_poly.type
_entity_poly.pdbx_seq_one_letter_code
_entity_poly.pdbx_strand_id
1 'polypeptide(L)'
;MEHVKKNPDHVDLLEALTATGTWYLNLRTMTFTEMSEKNYEIYGISKEKPPSYEDFLFNYVFLEDRPYCERKRLEILQAEGPEKFLLEFRIIKQDTGVVHQQRVLVQRVEDGENNLIGLRGATTDCGPV
;
A
#
# COMPACT_ATOMS: atom_id res chain seq x y z
N MET A 1 -23.35 10.20 -15.41
CA MET A 1 -22.86 10.68 -15.06
C MET A 1 -21.80 10.91 -15.43
N GLU A 2 -21.46 11.46 -15.53
CA GLU A 2 -20.68 11.78 -15.74
C GLU A 2 -19.72 11.47 -15.49
N HIS A 3 -19.24 11.43 -15.44
CA HIS A 3 -18.37 11.15 -15.25
C HIS A 3 -17.60 11.27 -14.37
N VAL A 4 -17.92 10.92 -13.98
CA VAL A 4 -17.32 10.77 -13.08
C VAL A 4 -16.05 10.48 -13.33
N LYS A 5 -15.45 10.79 -13.35
CA LYS A 5 -14.48 10.63 -13.71
C LYS A 5 -13.51 10.37 -12.97
N LYS A 6 -12.79 10.18 -12.94
CA LYS A 6 -11.70 9.96 -12.38
C LYS A 6 -11.23 11.09 -11.68
N ASN A 7 -11.96 11.92 -11.03
CA ASN A 7 -11.44 13.03 -10.29
C ASN A 7 -11.07 12.57 -8.89
N PRO A 8 -10.14 13.27 -8.23
CA PRO A 8 -9.69 12.88 -6.90
C PRO A 8 -10.80 12.81 -5.87
N ASP A 9 -11.78 13.69 -5.97
CA ASP A 9 -12.89 13.70 -5.01
C ASP A 9 -13.67 12.39 -5.05
N HIS A 10 -13.85 11.86 -6.25
CA HIS A 10 -14.55 10.60 -6.42
C HIS A 10 -13.76 9.45 -5.81
N VAL A 11 -12.45 9.44 -6.02
CA VAL A 11 -11.57 8.42 -5.45
C VAL A 11 -11.60 8.51 -3.93
N ASP A 12 -11.51 9.72 -3.37
CA ASP A 12 -11.52 9.90 -1.93
C ASP A 12 -12.83 9.40 -1.32
N LEU A 13 -13.93 9.62 -1.99
CA LEU A 13 -15.22 9.17 -1.50
C LEU A 13 -15.30 7.65 -1.47
N LEU A 14 -14.83 6.99 -2.52
CA LEU A 14 -14.80 5.53 -2.55
C LEU A 14 -13.90 4.97 -1.47
N GLU A 15 -12.74 5.57 -1.25
CA GLU A 15 -11.81 5.12 -0.22
C GLU A 15 -12.44 5.22 1.16
N ALA A 16 -13.17 6.30 1.42
CA ALA A 16 -13.84 6.47 2.71
C ALA A 16 -14.89 5.40 2.92
N LEU A 17 -15.63 5.04 1.88
CA LEU A 17 -16.69 4.03 2.00
C LEU A 17 -16.16 2.63 2.15
N THR A 18 -15.00 2.33 1.56
CA THR A 18 -14.48 0.96 1.52
C THR A 18 -13.34 0.73 2.48
N ALA A 19 -12.94 1.75 3.26
CA ALA A 19 -11.77 1.69 4.13
C ALA A 19 -10.51 1.30 3.34
N THR A 20 -10.41 1.80 2.10
CA THR A 20 -9.33 1.47 1.18
C THR A 20 -8.54 2.71 0.84
N GLY A 21 -7.23 2.60 0.91
CA GLY A 21 -6.32 3.66 0.49
C GLY A 21 -5.49 3.21 -0.68
N THR A 22 -4.94 4.14 -1.45
CA THR A 22 -4.07 3.83 -2.59
C THR A 22 -2.69 4.40 -2.35
N TRP A 23 -1.69 3.81 -3.03
CA TRP A 23 -0.30 4.20 -2.82
C TRP A 23 0.56 3.83 -4.02
N TYR A 24 1.73 4.47 -4.09
CA TYR A 24 2.75 4.16 -5.09
C TYR A 24 4.10 4.10 -4.39
N LEU A 25 4.84 3.01 -4.61
CA LEU A 25 6.19 2.83 -4.09
C LEU A 25 7.17 3.03 -5.23
N ASN A 26 8.03 4.05 -5.10
CA ASN A 26 9.09 4.30 -6.06
C ASN A 26 10.24 3.34 -5.75
N LEU A 27 10.55 2.42 -6.67
CA LEU A 27 11.56 1.40 -6.42
C LEU A 27 12.98 1.93 -6.48
N ARG A 28 13.19 3.09 -7.09
CA ARG A 28 14.51 3.66 -7.12
C ARG A 28 14.92 4.23 -5.76
N THR A 29 13.97 4.85 -5.08
CA THR A 29 14.23 5.48 -3.78
C THR A 29 13.73 4.63 -2.62
N MET A 30 12.90 3.63 -2.90
CA MET A 30 12.25 2.78 -1.92
C MET A 30 11.41 3.60 -0.93
N THR A 31 10.75 4.63 -1.45
CA THR A 31 9.85 5.46 -0.65
C THR A 31 8.47 5.47 -1.29
N PHE A 32 7.45 5.62 -0.45
CA PHE A 32 6.09 5.77 -0.92
C PHE A 32 5.90 7.23 -1.31
N THR A 33 5.91 7.51 -2.61
CA THR A 33 5.86 8.88 -3.11
C THR A 33 4.45 9.40 -3.30
N GLU A 34 3.47 8.50 -3.37
CA GLU A 34 2.06 8.87 -3.47
C GLU A 34 1.28 7.99 -2.51
N MET A 35 0.65 8.60 -1.54
CA MET A 35 -0.22 7.89 -0.60
C MET A 35 -1.48 8.70 -0.41
N SER A 36 -2.63 8.07 -0.57
CA SER A 36 -3.89 8.75 -0.33
C SER A 36 -4.05 9.01 1.16
N GLU A 37 -4.91 9.95 1.48
CA GLU A 37 -5.17 10.32 2.86
C GLU A 37 -5.63 9.10 3.68
N LYS A 38 -6.41 8.23 3.08
CA LYS A 38 -6.90 7.04 3.77
C LYS A 38 -5.78 6.13 4.23
N ASN A 39 -4.68 6.03 3.48
CA ASN A 39 -3.54 5.21 3.90
C ASN A 39 -2.91 5.74 5.19
N TYR A 40 -2.79 7.06 5.31
CA TYR A 40 -2.23 7.63 6.54
C TYR A 40 -3.13 7.28 7.74
N GLU A 41 -4.44 7.26 7.54
CA GLU A 41 -5.37 6.87 8.59
C GLU A 41 -5.23 5.39 8.92
N ILE A 42 -5.11 4.54 7.90
CA ILE A 42 -4.99 3.09 8.11
C ILE A 42 -3.78 2.77 8.96
N TYR A 43 -2.65 3.42 8.69
CA TYR A 43 -1.43 3.16 9.45
C TYR A 43 -1.31 4.03 10.71
N GLY A 44 -2.17 5.03 10.85
CA GLY A 44 -2.12 5.92 12.01
C GLY A 44 -0.89 6.78 12.04
N ILE A 45 -0.47 7.31 10.89
CA ILE A 45 0.75 8.11 10.76
C ILE A 45 0.44 9.48 10.19
N SER A 46 1.40 10.41 10.35
CA SER A 46 1.25 11.77 9.88
C SER A 46 1.46 11.87 8.37
N LYS A 47 0.72 12.76 7.72
CA LYS A 47 0.86 13.03 6.29
C LYS A 47 2.10 13.85 5.97
N GLU A 48 2.80 14.35 6.97
CA GLU A 48 3.90 15.28 6.73
C GLU A 48 5.10 14.62 6.09
N LYS A 49 5.26 13.33 6.30
CA LYS A 49 6.42 12.62 5.79
C LYS A 49 6.02 11.23 5.35
N PRO A 50 5.95 10.99 4.04
CA PRO A 50 5.66 9.65 3.54
C PRO A 50 6.72 8.66 4.01
N PRO A 51 6.34 7.46 4.39
CA PRO A 51 7.31 6.49 4.89
C PRO A 51 8.12 5.87 3.78
N SER A 52 9.29 5.32 4.14
CA SER A 52 10.04 4.46 3.27
C SER A 52 9.50 3.04 3.37
N TYR A 53 9.91 2.17 2.45
CA TYR A 53 9.56 0.75 2.55
C TYR A 53 10.12 0.15 3.84
N GLU A 54 11.32 0.59 4.23
CA GLU A 54 11.94 0.11 5.45
C GLU A 54 11.12 0.49 6.68
N ASP A 55 10.62 1.73 6.74
CA ASP A 55 9.75 2.16 7.83
C ASP A 55 8.50 1.27 7.88
N PHE A 56 7.92 1.02 6.71
CA PHE A 56 6.72 0.19 6.62
C PHE A 56 7.00 -1.22 7.18
N LEU A 57 8.06 -1.85 6.69
CA LEU A 57 8.35 -3.23 7.06
C LEU A 57 8.68 -3.37 8.54
N PHE A 58 9.54 -2.50 9.06
CA PHE A 58 10.07 -2.67 10.41
C PHE A 58 9.25 -1.99 11.49
N ASN A 59 8.41 -1.03 11.14
CA ASN A 59 7.64 -0.33 12.15
C ASN A 59 6.13 -0.60 12.07
N TYR A 60 5.60 -0.84 10.88
CA TYR A 60 4.16 -0.99 10.74
C TYR A 60 3.72 -2.44 10.60
N VAL A 61 4.50 -3.29 9.93
CA VAL A 61 4.13 -4.69 9.74
C VAL A 61 4.33 -5.44 11.05
N PHE A 62 3.32 -6.22 11.44
CA PHE A 62 3.40 -7.05 12.63
C PHE A 62 4.60 -8.00 12.51
N LEU A 63 5.36 -8.13 13.59
CA LEU A 63 6.66 -8.81 13.57
C LEU A 63 6.61 -10.18 12.90
N GLU A 64 5.62 -10.99 13.28
CA GLU A 64 5.55 -12.37 12.76
C GLU A 64 5.18 -12.44 11.30
N ASP A 65 4.66 -11.35 10.72
CA ASP A 65 4.28 -11.32 9.32
C ASP A 65 5.35 -10.72 8.41
N ARG A 66 6.45 -10.23 8.99
CA ARG A 66 7.53 -9.63 8.20
C ARG A 66 8.16 -10.61 7.20
N PRO A 67 8.45 -11.86 7.58
CA PRO A 67 9.00 -12.81 6.61
C PRO A 67 8.05 -13.05 5.44
N TYR A 68 6.76 -13.09 5.69
CA TYR A 68 5.76 -13.25 4.65
C TYR A 68 5.84 -12.08 3.67
N CYS A 69 5.88 -10.85 4.19
CA CYS A 69 5.94 -9.65 3.34
C CYS A 69 7.21 -9.63 2.50
N GLU A 70 8.34 -10.06 3.06
CA GLU A 70 9.59 -10.10 2.32
C GLU A 70 9.57 -11.14 1.23
N ARG A 71 8.99 -12.31 1.48
CA ARG A 71 8.85 -13.32 0.43
C ARG A 71 7.97 -12.81 -0.69
N LYS A 72 6.86 -12.16 -0.36
CA LYS A 72 5.96 -11.62 -1.37
C LYS A 72 6.64 -10.52 -2.17
N ARG A 73 7.43 -9.68 -1.52
CA ARG A 73 8.17 -8.65 -2.23
C ARG A 73 9.08 -9.26 -3.28
N LEU A 74 9.81 -10.30 -2.93
CA LEU A 74 10.71 -10.95 -3.86
C LEU A 74 9.93 -11.58 -5.03
N GLU A 75 8.80 -12.23 -4.74
CA GLU A 75 7.97 -12.79 -5.79
C GLU A 75 7.50 -11.72 -6.76
N ILE A 76 7.06 -10.58 -6.22
CA ILE A 76 6.56 -9.49 -7.05
C ILE A 76 7.68 -8.90 -7.91
N LEU A 77 8.87 -8.71 -7.32
CA LEU A 77 9.98 -8.13 -8.07
C LEU A 77 10.49 -9.06 -9.16
N GLN A 78 10.36 -10.38 -8.98
CA GLN A 78 10.84 -11.35 -9.95
C GLN A 78 9.81 -11.71 -11.01
N ALA A 79 8.57 -11.30 -10.83
CA ALA A 79 7.51 -11.58 -11.79
C ALA A 79 7.69 -10.72 -13.05
N GLU A 80 6.87 -11.00 -14.07
CA GLU A 80 6.91 -10.24 -15.31
C GLU A 80 5.52 -9.72 -15.63
N GLY A 81 5.49 -8.57 -16.32
CA GLY A 81 4.24 -8.00 -16.78
C GLY A 81 3.46 -7.30 -15.68
N PRO A 82 2.21 -6.94 -15.98
CA PRO A 82 1.38 -6.15 -15.08
C PRO A 82 0.53 -7.00 -14.13
N GLU A 83 1.00 -8.17 -13.79
CA GLU A 83 0.26 -9.07 -12.92
C GLU A 83 0.01 -8.42 -11.56
N LYS A 84 -1.13 -8.77 -10.95
CA LYS A 84 -1.51 -8.27 -9.64
C LYS A 84 -1.31 -9.36 -8.61
N PHE A 85 -0.97 -8.93 -7.39
CA PHE A 85 -0.70 -9.84 -6.29
C PHE A 85 -1.53 -9.41 -5.09
N LEU A 86 -2.19 -10.36 -4.45
CA LEU A 86 -2.96 -10.09 -3.25
C LEU A 86 -2.15 -10.54 -2.04
N LEU A 87 -1.95 -9.63 -1.07
CA LEU A 87 -1.27 -9.94 0.17
C LEU A 87 -2.24 -9.75 1.32
N GLU A 88 -2.11 -10.59 2.35
CA GLU A 88 -2.91 -10.45 3.56
C GLU A 88 -1.97 -10.60 4.74
N PHE A 89 -1.89 -9.56 5.56
CA PHE A 89 -0.98 -9.58 6.71
C PHE A 89 -1.46 -8.57 7.74
N ARG A 90 -0.84 -8.60 8.91
CA ARG A 90 -1.22 -7.73 10.02
C ARG A 90 -0.29 -6.56 10.14
N ILE A 91 -0.84 -5.43 10.57
CA ILE A 91 -0.04 -4.24 10.85
C ILE A 91 -0.36 -3.77 12.26
N ILE A 92 0.54 -2.94 12.79
CA ILE A 92 0.34 -2.26 14.07
C ILE A 92 -0.01 -0.82 13.74
N LYS A 93 -1.22 -0.41 14.06
CA LYS A 93 -1.64 0.96 13.82
C LYS A 93 -0.87 1.87 14.77
N GLN A 94 -0.12 2.80 14.22
CA GLN A 94 0.90 3.52 14.98
C GLN A 94 0.34 4.48 16.04
N ASP A 95 -0.83 5.03 15.80
CA ASP A 95 -1.42 5.97 16.75
C ASP A 95 -2.14 5.28 17.91
N THR A 96 -2.54 4.02 17.74
CA THR A 96 -3.28 3.31 18.81
C THR A 96 -2.52 2.11 19.36
N GLY A 97 -1.56 1.58 18.60
CA GLY A 97 -0.86 0.34 18.97
C GLY A 97 -1.69 -0.92 18.76
N VAL A 98 -2.85 -0.79 18.13
CA VAL A 98 -3.75 -1.93 17.92
C VAL A 98 -3.37 -2.67 16.64
N VAL A 99 -3.36 -3.99 16.70
CA VAL A 99 -3.05 -4.83 15.53
C VAL A 99 -4.29 -4.95 14.67
N HIS A 100 -4.13 -4.64 13.38
CA HIS A 100 -5.21 -4.72 12.41
C HIS A 100 -4.84 -5.69 11.31
N GLN A 101 -5.82 -6.41 10.80
CA GLN A 101 -5.66 -7.24 9.62
C GLN A 101 -5.86 -6.35 8.40
N GLN A 102 -5.02 -6.53 7.39
CA GLN A 102 -5.24 -5.80 6.15
C GLN A 102 -5.03 -6.68 4.93
N ARG A 103 -5.55 -6.18 3.82
CA ARG A 103 -5.50 -6.82 2.54
C ARG A 103 -4.92 -5.81 1.56
N VAL A 104 -3.90 -6.20 0.82
CA VAL A 104 -3.20 -5.28 -0.08
C VAL A 104 -3.14 -5.89 -1.47
N LEU A 105 -3.61 -5.14 -2.45
CA LEU A 105 -3.50 -5.54 -3.84
C LEU A 105 -2.35 -4.75 -4.44
N VAL A 106 -1.36 -5.45 -5.01
CA VAL A 106 -0.15 -4.82 -5.53
C VAL A 106 -0.03 -5.09 -7.02
N GLN A 107 0.34 -4.08 -7.79
CA GLN A 107 0.57 -4.22 -9.22
C GLN A 107 1.93 -3.63 -9.57
N ARG A 108 2.66 -4.34 -10.44
CA ARG A 108 3.95 -3.87 -10.94
C ARG A 108 3.73 -2.73 -11.93
N VAL A 109 4.61 -1.73 -11.87
CA VAL A 109 4.57 -0.60 -12.80
C VAL A 109 5.88 -0.59 -13.59
N GLU A 110 5.77 -0.70 -14.90
CA GLU A 110 6.92 -0.72 -15.79
C GLU A 110 6.91 0.52 -16.67
N ASP A 111 8.10 0.96 -17.10
CA ASP A 111 8.20 2.09 -18.02
C ASP A 111 7.99 1.59 -19.46
N GLY A 112 8.16 2.49 -20.43
CA GLY A 112 7.93 2.15 -21.84
C GLY A 112 8.91 1.14 -22.41
N GLU A 113 9.95 0.78 -21.65
CA GLU A 113 10.96 -0.19 -22.06
C GLU A 113 10.91 -1.46 -21.23
N ASN A 114 9.80 -1.66 -20.52
CA ASN A 114 9.57 -2.82 -19.67
C ASN A 114 10.50 -2.93 -18.46
N ASN A 115 11.06 -1.82 -18.02
CA ASN A 115 11.82 -1.79 -16.78
C ASN A 115 10.88 -1.56 -15.62
N LEU A 116 11.03 -2.36 -14.56
CA LEU A 116 10.22 -2.20 -13.38
C LEU A 116 10.68 -0.94 -12.63
N ILE A 117 9.77 0.02 -12.48
CA ILE A 117 10.10 1.29 -11.84
C ILE A 117 9.34 1.54 -10.55
N GLY A 118 8.27 0.82 -10.33
CA GLY A 118 7.48 1.04 -9.12
C GLY A 118 6.47 -0.06 -8.88
N LEU A 119 5.84 0.04 -7.73
CA LEU A 119 4.69 -0.80 -7.37
C LEU A 119 3.59 0.14 -6.95
N ARG A 120 2.38 -0.15 -7.39
CA ARG A 120 1.23 0.61 -6.93
C ARG A 120 0.22 -0.34 -6.35
N GLY A 121 -0.62 0.16 -5.47
CA GLY A 121 -1.57 -0.74 -4.87
C GLY A 121 -2.67 -0.06 -4.13
N ALA A 122 -3.50 -0.91 -3.56
CA ALA A 122 -4.63 -0.49 -2.73
C ALA A 122 -4.60 -1.33 -1.46
N THR A 123 -4.84 -0.66 -0.33
CA THR A 123 -4.82 -1.29 0.97
C THR A 123 -6.19 -1.15 1.61
N THR A 124 -6.75 -2.26 2.06
CA THR A 124 -8.02 -2.27 2.79
C THR A 124 -7.77 -2.67 4.23
N ASP A 125 -8.25 -1.85 5.16
CA ASP A 125 -8.20 -2.15 6.58
C ASP A 125 -9.37 -3.08 6.89
N CYS A 126 -9.06 -4.28 7.34
CA CYS A 126 -10.09 -5.29 7.66
C CYS A 126 -10.45 -5.29 9.15
N GLY A 127 -9.94 -4.33 9.91
CA GLY A 127 -10.29 -4.15 11.30
C GLY A 127 -9.34 -4.80 12.28
N PRO A 128 -9.56 -4.58 13.57
CA PRO A 128 -8.70 -5.14 14.61
C PRO A 128 -8.73 -6.66 14.60
N VAL A 129 -7.60 -7.22 14.94
CA VAL A 129 -7.46 -8.66 15.07
C VAL A 129 -7.95 -9.13 16.44
#